data_2ffa7e503672951f8213beb80eefa09e
#
_entry.id   2ffa7e503672951f8213beb80eefa09e
#
_cell.length_a   1.000
_cell.length_b   1.000
_cell.length_c   1.000
_cell.angle_alpha   90.00
_cell.angle_beta   90.00
_cell.angle_gamma   90.00
#
_symmetry.space_group_name_H-M   'P 1'
#
loop_
_entity.id
_entity.type
_entity.pdbx_description
1 polymer ?
#
loop_
_entity_poly.entity_id
_entity_poly.type
_entity_poly.pdbx_seq_one_letter_code
_entity_poly.pdbx_strand_id
1 'polypeptide(L)'
;GAATIRWSGTFTVNFYGSYTPFWIVDPTLTVDAGGAARLTATIGGRGSSQENPDIQITLPDTPITLAEFADVYAGGAIASGWTAPTRYLGSNVTPPAGSPAQVGGVHKGAWPQSFVDFHGQTGTAAYWYSSGAAADPLKAQEPVGVHYSLNP
;
A
#
# COMPACT_ATOMS: atom_id res chain seq x y z
N GLY A 1 17.59 -3.40 16.62
CA GLY A 1 16.79 -4.49 17.21
C GLY A 1 15.42 -4.60 16.58
N ALA A 2 14.67 -5.67 16.88
CA ALA A 2 13.31 -5.83 16.41
C ALA A 2 12.35 -4.88 17.14
N ALA A 3 11.31 -4.40 16.43
CA ALA A 3 10.31 -3.50 17.00
C ALA A 3 8.94 -3.74 16.36
N THR A 4 7.90 -3.43 17.11
CA THR A 4 6.53 -3.37 16.59
C THR A 4 5.87 -2.10 17.08
N ILE A 5 5.33 -1.32 16.14
CA ILE A 5 4.56 -0.10 16.42
C ILE A 5 3.14 -0.32 15.92
N ARG A 6 2.16 -0.02 16.78
CA ARG A 6 0.75 -0.12 16.45
C ARG A 6 0.09 1.24 16.58
N TRP A 7 -0.67 1.61 15.58
CA TRP A 7 -1.55 2.78 15.62
C TRP A 7 -2.99 2.30 15.69
N SER A 8 -3.83 3.05 16.38
CA SER A 8 -5.26 2.81 16.46
C SER A 8 -5.99 3.95 15.75
N GLY A 9 -6.90 3.62 14.87
CA GLY A 9 -7.70 4.59 14.14
C GLY A 9 -7.93 4.21 12.69
N THR A 10 -8.69 5.06 12.01
CA THR A 10 -9.07 4.85 10.62
C THR A 10 -8.86 6.12 9.84
N PHE A 11 -8.32 5.99 8.62
CA PHE A 11 -8.33 7.07 7.64
C PHE A 11 -8.94 6.59 6.32
N THR A 12 -9.61 7.50 5.63
CA THR A 12 -10.29 7.22 4.37
C THR A 12 -9.59 7.92 3.22
N VAL A 13 -9.43 7.19 2.13
CA VAL A 13 -8.97 7.71 0.84
C VAL A 13 -10.18 7.77 -0.08
N ASN A 14 -10.55 8.98 -0.50
CA ASN A 14 -11.58 9.18 -1.51
C ASN A 14 -10.95 9.06 -2.90
N PHE A 15 -11.05 7.86 -3.46
CA PHE A 15 -10.54 7.54 -4.78
C PHE A 15 -11.67 7.68 -5.80
N TYR A 16 -11.45 8.49 -6.86
CA TYR A 16 -12.52 8.92 -7.77
C TYR A 16 -13.73 9.55 -7.04
N GLY A 17 -13.46 10.46 -6.11
CA GLY A 17 -14.51 11.06 -5.30
C GLY A 17 -15.18 10.04 -4.40
N SER A 18 -16.52 9.97 -4.45
CA SER A 18 -17.30 9.04 -3.64
C SER A 18 -17.53 7.66 -4.28
N TYR A 19 -17.00 7.41 -5.48
CA TYR A 19 -17.30 6.18 -6.23
C TYR A 19 -16.57 4.96 -5.69
N THR A 20 -15.29 5.11 -5.34
CA THR A 20 -14.45 4.00 -4.85
C THR A 20 -13.63 4.41 -3.61
N PRO A 21 -14.28 4.89 -2.53
CA PRO A 21 -13.56 5.18 -1.32
C PRO A 21 -13.08 3.89 -0.65
N PHE A 22 -11.91 3.95 -0.05
CA PHE A 22 -11.42 2.89 0.81
C PHE A 22 -10.86 3.47 2.11
N TRP A 23 -10.81 2.68 3.14
CA TRP A 23 -10.30 3.08 4.45
C TRP A 23 -9.29 2.07 4.97
N ILE A 24 -8.33 2.60 5.68
CA ILE A 24 -7.24 1.85 6.32
C ILE A 24 -7.43 1.94 7.82
N VAL A 25 -7.43 0.78 8.48
CA VAL A 25 -7.72 0.64 9.90
C VAL A 25 -6.52 0.04 10.62
N ASP A 26 -6.16 0.62 11.74
CA ASP A 26 -5.19 0.13 12.71
C ASP A 26 -3.86 -0.34 12.11
N PRO A 27 -3.09 0.55 11.46
CA PRO A 27 -1.82 0.18 10.88
C PRO A 27 -0.85 -0.39 11.93
N THR A 28 -0.10 -1.39 11.52
CA THR A 28 0.95 -1.99 12.35
C THR A 28 2.24 -2.10 11.55
N LEU A 29 3.31 -1.51 12.07
CA LEU A 29 4.66 -1.63 11.55
C LEU A 29 5.42 -2.68 12.37
N THR A 30 5.98 -3.66 11.68
CA THR A 30 6.90 -4.64 12.27
C THR A 30 8.26 -4.49 11.63
N VAL A 31 9.29 -4.35 12.43
CA VAL A 31 10.71 -4.27 12.01
C VAL A 31 11.43 -5.46 12.61
N ASP A 32 12.15 -6.20 11.81
CA ASP A 32 12.99 -7.30 12.30
C ASP A 32 14.37 -6.83 12.77
N ALA A 33 15.15 -7.76 13.33
CA ALA A 33 16.48 -7.44 13.85
C ALA A 33 17.47 -6.99 12.76
N GLY A 34 17.24 -7.37 11.52
CA GLY A 34 18.06 -7.02 10.35
C GLY A 34 17.65 -5.72 9.67
N GLY A 35 16.56 -5.08 10.12
CA GLY A 35 16.06 -3.83 9.54
C GLY A 35 15.01 -4.02 8.45
N ALA A 36 14.68 -5.24 8.03
CA ALA A 36 13.56 -5.43 7.13
C ALA A 36 12.24 -5.12 7.86
N ALA A 37 11.36 -4.40 7.19
CA ALA A 37 10.12 -3.98 7.82
C ALA A 37 8.91 -4.16 6.91
N ARG A 38 7.73 -4.28 7.56
CA ARG A 38 6.44 -4.40 6.90
C ARG A 38 5.40 -3.56 7.62
N LEU A 39 4.69 -2.76 6.85
CA LEU A 39 3.53 -2.01 7.31
C LEU A 39 2.27 -2.75 6.85
N THR A 40 1.48 -3.22 7.81
CA THR A 40 0.21 -3.94 7.57
C THR A 40 -0.96 -3.15 8.14
N ALA A 41 -2.16 -3.43 7.65
CA ALA A 41 -3.40 -2.85 8.17
C ALA A 41 -4.60 -3.71 7.76
N THR A 42 -5.78 -3.35 8.22
CA THR A 42 -7.03 -3.80 7.63
C THR A 42 -7.51 -2.75 6.63
N ILE A 43 -7.90 -3.19 5.43
CA ILE A 43 -8.52 -2.33 4.42
C ILE A 43 -9.99 -2.71 4.25
N GLY A 44 -10.84 -1.71 4.18
CA GLY A 44 -12.23 -1.84 3.76
C GLY A 44 -12.53 -0.81 2.68
N GLY A 45 -13.68 -0.93 2.03
CA GLY A 45 -14.00 0.00 0.97
C GLY A 45 -15.41 -0.16 0.42
N ARG A 46 -15.71 0.67 -0.55
CA ARG A 46 -16.91 0.57 -1.36
C ARG A 46 -16.55 0.73 -2.83
N GLY A 47 -17.27 0.02 -3.68
CA GLY A 47 -17.20 0.18 -5.11
C GLY A 47 -18.58 0.53 -5.66
N SER A 48 -18.61 1.22 -6.79
CA SER A 48 -19.84 1.40 -7.58
C SER A 48 -19.63 0.84 -8.98
N SER A 49 -20.72 0.38 -9.59
CA SER A 49 -20.71 0.02 -11.01
C SER A 49 -20.57 1.28 -11.87
N GLN A 50 -19.72 1.23 -12.89
CA GLN A 50 -19.67 2.30 -13.89
C GLN A 50 -20.98 2.41 -14.69
N GLU A 51 -21.71 1.30 -14.86
CA GLU A 51 -22.97 1.26 -15.57
C GLU A 51 -24.13 1.79 -14.74
N ASN A 52 -24.06 1.63 -13.42
CA ASN A 52 -25.05 2.14 -12.49
C ASN A 52 -24.37 2.63 -11.21
N PRO A 53 -23.98 3.92 -11.13
CA PRO A 53 -23.30 4.50 -9.99
C PRO A 53 -24.10 4.45 -8.68
N ASP A 54 -25.42 4.28 -8.75
CA ASP A 54 -26.27 4.19 -7.56
C ASP A 54 -26.18 2.82 -6.88
N ILE A 55 -25.66 1.81 -7.58
CA ILE A 55 -25.40 0.49 -6.99
C ILE A 55 -24.02 0.51 -6.36
N GLN A 56 -24.00 0.57 -5.02
CA GLN A 56 -22.77 0.46 -4.24
C GLN A 56 -22.62 -0.94 -3.66
N ILE A 57 -21.41 -1.48 -3.79
CA ILE A 57 -20.98 -2.72 -3.15
C ILE A 57 -20.04 -2.36 -1.97
N THR A 58 -20.31 -2.94 -0.80
CA THR A 58 -19.37 -2.88 0.33
C THR A 58 -18.34 -3.99 0.17
N LEU A 59 -17.06 -3.63 0.17
CA LEU A 59 -15.99 -4.60 0.16
C LEU A 59 -15.71 -5.05 1.61
N PRO A 60 -15.52 -6.35 1.84
CA PRO A 60 -15.25 -6.86 3.18
C PRO A 60 -13.90 -6.36 3.68
N ASP A 61 -13.82 -6.11 4.98
CA ASP A 61 -12.57 -5.78 5.65
C ASP A 61 -11.56 -6.91 5.45
N THR A 62 -10.38 -6.55 4.96
CA THR A 62 -9.36 -7.50 4.52
C THR A 62 -8.00 -7.12 5.09
N PRO A 63 -7.26 -8.06 5.71
CA PRO A 63 -5.87 -7.81 6.10
C PRO A 63 -4.99 -7.62 4.86
N ILE A 64 -4.17 -6.56 4.87
CA ILE A 64 -3.27 -6.24 3.76
C ILE A 64 -1.90 -5.83 4.25
N THR A 65 -0.93 -5.90 3.34
CA THR A 65 0.35 -5.20 3.45
C THR A 65 0.26 -3.90 2.67
N LEU A 66 0.55 -2.77 3.33
CA LEU A 66 0.59 -1.44 2.72
C LEU A 66 1.96 -1.15 2.10
N ALA A 67 3.03 -1.52 2.80
CA ALA A 67 4.40 -1.29 2.35
C ALA A 67 5.36 -2.33 2.92
N GLU A 68 6.42 -2.59 2.18
CA GLU A 68 7.57 -3.37 2.61
C GLU A 68 8.85 -2.55 2.45
N PHE A 69 9.82 -2.78 3.33
CA PHE A 69 11.09 -2.08 3.37
C PHE A 69 12.23 -3.10 3.44
N ALA A 70 13.30 -2.86 2.70
CA ALA A 70 14.45 -3.77 2.71
C ALA A 70 15.29 -3.61 3.97
N ASP A 71 15.55 -2.36 4.35
CA ASP A 71 16.37 -2.03 5.52
C ASP A 71 16.05 -0.59 5.97
N VAL A 72 15.36 -0.47 7.09
CA VAL A 72 15.03 0.84 7.69
C VAL A 72 16.21 1.42 8.49
N TYR A 73 17.25 0.63 8.72
CA TYR A 73 18.44 1.07 9.48
C TYR A 73 19.55 1.61 8.57
N ALA A 74 19.43 1.46 7.24
CA ALA A 74 20.43 1.92 6.29
C ALA A 74 20.72 3.43 6.35
N GLY A 75 19.75 4.22 6.84
CA GLY A 75 19.86 5.67 7.02
C GLY A 75 20.57 6.11 8.30
N GLY A 76 21.01 5.20 9.17
CA GLY A 76 21.70 5.50 10.42
C GLY A 76 20.83 5.42 11.66
N ALA A 77 21.12 6.26 12.67
CA ALA A 77 20.52 6.18 14.01
C ALA A 77 18.99 6.35 14.00
N ILE A 78 18.30 5.46 14.68
CA ILE A 78 16.84 5.38 14.77
C ILE A 78 16.28 5.86 16.11
N ALA A 79 17.05 6.66 16.87
CA ALA A 79 16.66 7.09 18.21
C ALA A 79 15.34 7.87 18.28
N SER A 80 14.97 8.55 17.18
CA SER A 80 13.74 9.35 17.11
C SER A 80 12.90 9.06 15.86
N GLY A 81 13.28 8.07 15.07
CA GLY A 81 12.60 7.70 13.85
C GLY A 81 13.53 7.41 12.68
N TRP A 82 12.95 7.14 11.54
CA TRP A 82 13.67 6.87 10.30
C TRP A 82 12.82 7.26 9.09
N THR A 83 13.44 7.38 7.94
CA THR A 83 12.78 7.49 6.63
C THR A 83 13.41 6.47 5.70
N ALA A 84 12.59 5.64 5.07
CA ALA A 84 13.06 4.60 4.17
C ALA A 84 12.21 4.50 2.91
N PRO A 85 12.84 4.17 1.76
CA PRO A 85 12.11 3.86 0.54
C PRO A 85 11.37 2.53 0.69
N THR A 86 10.19 2.46 0.08
CA THR A 86 9.43 1.21 -0.01
C THR A 86 9.99 0.30 -1.10
N ARG A 87 9.65 -0.98 -1.04
CA ARG A 87 9.96 -1.97 -2.07
C ARG A 87 8.97 -1.91 -3.23
N TYR A 88 8.82 -0.75 -3.87
CA TYR A 88 7.98 -0.63 -5.06
C TYR A 88 8.74 -1.01 -6.32
N LEU A 89 9.86 -0.31 -6.62
CA LEU A 89 10.61 -0.51 -7.86
C LEU A 89 11.16 -1.93 -7.97
N GLY A 90 10.97 -2.53 -9.14
CA GLY A 90 11.39 -3.91 -9.44
C GLY A 90 10.45 -4.98 -8.89
N SER A 91 9.49 -4.64 -8.05
CA SER A 91 8.55 -5.60 -7.47
C SER A 91 7.62 -6.19 -8.52
N ASN A 92 7.37 -7.49 -8.40
CA ASN A 92 6.42 -8.21 -9.24
C ASN A 92 5.07 -8.31 -8.54
N VAL A 93 4.02 -8.33 -9.35
CA VAL A 93 2.66 -8.62 -8.92
C VAL A 93 1.99 -9.54 -9.94
N THR A 94 1.07 -10.36 -9.47
CA THR A 94 0.14 -11.08 -10.32
C THR A 94 -1.12 -10.23 -10.45
N PRO A 95 -1.38 -9.62 -11.62
CA PRO A 95 -2.57 -8.80 -11.79
C PRO A 95 -3.86 -9.59 -11.56
N PRO A 96 -4.83 -9.04 -10.85
CA PRO A 96 -6.15 -9.68 -10.74
C PRO A 96 -6.80 -9.92 -12.10
N ALA A 97 -7.70 -10.90 -12.17
CA ALA A 97 -8.43 -11.22 -13.39
C ALA A 97 -9.14 -9.98 -13.96
N GLY A 98 -9.02 -9.77 -15.27
CA GLY A 98 -9.58 -8.60 -15.96
C GLY A 98 -8.71 -7.34 -15.90
N SER A 99 -7.61 -7.34 -15.14
CA SER A 99 -6.66 -6.23 -15.09
C SER A 99 -5.58 -6.37 -16.16
N PRO A 100 -4.98 -5.26 -16.64
CA PRO A 100 -3.83 -5.30 -17.55
C PRO A 100 -2.65 -6.08 -16.97
N ALA A 101 -1.85 -6.71 -17.84
CA ALA A 101 -0.60 -7.36 -17.42
C ALA A 101 0.38 -6.33 -16.83
N GLN A 102 1.20 -6.76 -15.87
CA GLN A 102 2.32 -5.93 -15.42
C GLN A 102 3.36 -5.80 -16.54
N VAL A 103 3.85 -4.58 -16.77
CA VAL A 103 4.89 -4.32 -17.77
C VAL A 103 6.23 -4.04 -17.14
N GLY A 104 7.31 -4.33 -17.91
CA GLY A 104 8.68 -4.04 -17.55
C GLY A 104 9.08 -2.58 -17.78
N GLY A 105 10.39 -2.30 -17.69
CA GLY A 105 10.99 -1.00 -17.95
C GLY A 105 11.42 -0.26 -16.68
N VAL A 106 11.80 1.01 -16.82
CA VAL A 106 12.38 1.81 -15.73
C VAL A 106 11.41 2.12 -14.59
N HIS A 107 10.11 2.06 -14.88
CA HIS A 107 9.05 2.28 -13.88
C HIS A 107 8.39 0.98 -13.42
N LYS A 108 9.00 -0.18 -13.77
CA LYS A 108 8.48 -1.46 -13.29
C LYS A 108 8.43 -1.46 -11.78
N GLY A 109 7.25 -1.78 -11.26
CA GLY A 109 7.04 -1.86 -9.83
C GLY A 109 5.59 -2.21 -9.49
N ALA A 110 5.37 -2.51 -8.22
CA ALA A 110 4.05 -2.81 -7.69
C ALA A 110 3.97 -2.51 -6.18
N TRP A 111 2.81 -2.10 -5.76
CA TRP A 111 2.39 -2.17 -4.36
C TRP A 111 2.27 -3.64 -3.95
N PRO A 112 2.27 -3.96 -2.65
CA PRO A 112 2.13 -5.34 -2.19
C PRO A 112 0.91 -6.05 -2.78
N GLN A 113 1.07 -7.35 -3.08
CA GLN A 113 0.05 -8.16 -3.76
C GLN A 113 -1.33 -8.05 -3.11
N SER A 114 -1.42 -8.15 -1.78
CA SER A 114 -2.70 -8.09 -1.07
C SER A 114 -3.43 -6.76 -1.23
N PHE A 115 -2.69 -5.65 -1.37
CA PHE A 115 -3.27 -4.35 -1.66
C PHE A 115 -3.81 -4.28 -3.09
N VAL A 116 -3.04 -4.80 -4.06
CA VAL A 116 -3.45 -4.86 -5.46
C VAL A 116 -4.67 -5.76 -5.64
N ASP A 117 -4.70 -6.92 -4.96
CA ASP A 117 -5.83 -7.85 -5.00
C ASP A 117 -7.12 -7.23 -4.47
N PHE A 118 -7.03 -6.47 -3.37
CA PHE A 118 -8.18 -5.75 -2.83
C PHE A 118 -8.78 -4.80 -3.88
N HIS A 119 -7.93 -4.03 -4.56
CA HIS A 119 -8.33 -3.09 -5.61
C HIS A 119 -8.79 -3.76 -6.90
N GLY A 120 -8.50 -5.03 -7.09
CA GLY A 120 -9.06 -5.84 -8.18
C GLY A 120 -10.58 -5.97 -8.11
N GLN A 121 -11.16 -5.92 -6.91
CA GLN A 121 -12.60 -6.03 -6.68
C GLN A 121 -13.39 -4.82 -7.23
N THR A 122 -12.72 -3.68 -7.43
CA THR A 122 -13.33 -2.44 -7.98
C THR A 122 -12.80 -2.09 -9.36
N GLY A 123 -11.98 -2.97 -9.98
CA GLY A 123 -11.36 -2.70 -11.28
C GLY A 123 -10.28 -1.62 -11.24
N THR A 124 -9.79 -1.25 -10.05
CA THR A 124 -8.79 -0.19 -9.86
C THR A 124 -7.37 -0.71 -9.60
N ALA A 125 -7.14 -2.02 -9.73
CA ALA A 125 -5.85 -2.65 -9.45
C ALA A 125 -4.69 -2.06 -10.26
N ALA A 126 -4.92 -1.73 -11.54
CA ALA A 126 -3.89 -1.21 -12.43
C ALA A 126 -3.30 0.15 -12.03
N TYR A 127 -3.90 0.85 -11.08
CA TYR A 127 -3.32 2.08 -10.53
C TYR A 127 -2.16 1.82 -9.56
N TRP A 128 -1.97 0.58 -9.11
CA TRP A 128 -1.05 0.22 -8.05
C TRP A 128 0.16 -0.60 -8.53
N TYR A 129 0.32 -0.76 -9.84
CA TYR A 129 1.49 -1.39 -10.46
C TYR A 129 1.72 -0.83 -11.88
N SER A 130 2.90 -1.09 -12.41
CA SER A 130 3.27 -0.69 -13.78
C SER A 130 2.43 -1.47 -14.81
N SER A 131 1.59 -0.78 -15.56
CA SER A 131 0.62 -1.38 -16.49
C SER A 131 0.78 -0.88 -17.94
N GLY A 132 1.85 -0.13 -18.24
CA GLY A 132 2.06 0.51 -19.54
C GLY A 132 1.31 1.83 -19.70
N ALA A 133 0.64 2.32 -18.64
CA ALA A 133 -0.05 3.59 -18.66
C ALA A 133 0.93 4.78 -18.55
N ALA A 134 0.57 5.92 -19.09
CA ALA A 134 1.35 7.15 -18.96
C ALA A 134 1.58 7.59 -17.50
N ALA A 135 0.73 7.12 -16.57
CA ALA A 135 0.84 7.40 -15.14
C ALA A 135 1.81 6.46 -14.39
N ASP A 136 2.42 5.46 -15.04
CA ASP A 136 3.34 4.53 -14.36
C ASP A 136 4.46 5.21 -13.55
N PRO A 137 5.06 6.33 -13.99
CA PRO A 137 6.05 7.06 -13.20
C PRO A 137 5.53 7.59 -11.85
N LEU A 138 4.22 7.77 -11.73
CA LEU A 138 3.56 8.37 -10.55
C LEU A 138 2.99 7.34 -9.58
N LYS A 139 3.12 6.04 -9.87
CA LYS A 139 2.54 4.96 -9.06
C LYS A 139 3.46 4.49 -7.92
N ALA A 140 4.74 4.85 -7.96
CA ALA A 140 5.68 4.52 -6.91
C ALA A 140 5.24 5.14 -5.58
N GLN A 141 5.40 4.36 -4.51
CA GLN A 141 5.20 4.89 -3.16
C GLN A 141 6.35 5.84 -2.82
N GLU A 142 6.02 6.98 -2.23
CA GLU A 142 7.01 7.86 -1.64
C GLU A 142 7.71 7.19 -0.45
N PRO A 143 8.93 7.60 -0.09
CA PRO A 143 9.57 7.14 1.13
C PRO A 143 8.71 7.40 2.36
N VAL A 144 8.64 6.43 3.25
CA VAL A 144 7.85 6.53 4.47
C VAL A 144 8.73 7.00 5.62
N GLY A 145 8.31 8.07 6.29
CA GLY A 145 8.90 8.54 7.53
C GLY A 145 8.13 8.02 8.74
N VAL A 146 8.84 7.46 9.70
CA VAL A 146 8.29 7.05 11.00
C VAL A 146 9.01 7.83 12.09
N HIS A 147 8.26 8.55 12.89
CA HIS A 147 8.79 9.35 14.01
C HIS A 147 8.20 8.82 15.33
N TYR A 148 9.05 8.69 16.33
CA TYR A 148 8.66 8.26 17.67
C TYR A 148 9.55 8.90 18.74
N SER A 149 9.04 8.97 19.95
CA SER A 149 9.83 9.28 21.14
C SER A 149 9.97 8.01 21.98
N LEU A 150 11.20 7.68 22.35
CA LEU A 150 11.44 6.67 23.37
C LEU A 150 11.19 7.35 24.71
N ASN A 151 10.04 7.06 25.34
CA ASN A 151 9.86 7.44 26.72
C ASN A 151 10.77 6.55 27.58
N PRO A 152 11.60 7.13 28.46
CA PRO A 152 12.46 6.36 29.35
C PRO A 152 11.65 5.56 30.37
#